data_21546e77c7f2dc4fa764f9c6f95c4fe6
#
_entry.id   21546e77c7f2dc4fa764f9c6f95c4fe6
#
_cell.length_a   1.000
_cell.length_b   1.000
_cell.length_c   1.000
_cell.angle_alpha   90.00
_cell.angle_beta   90.00
_cell.angle_gamma   90.00
#
_symmetry.space_group_name_H-M   'P 1'
#
loop_
_entity.id
_entity.type
_entity.pdbx_description
1 polymer ?
#
loop_
_entity_poly.entity_id
_entity_poly.type
_entity_poly.pdbx_seq_one_letter_code
_entity_poly.pdbx_strand_id
1 'polypeptide(L)'
;MKRLLVTGAGIAALLAALAPLSAQDRDDERGRIKFELLETTIPEIQKAVQSNVITIARLTRLYLNRIGAFDDNGPGINAYIHVNQQAMAEARELDAQNPHRGRGKKPLFGVPVLLKDNIDTADMPTTAGSVALAGSIPPDDAFITRKLREAGALILGKGTLTEYANFIAIGMPTGYSSLGGFGFNPYDPRVDPRTTPPFNDGRPVLQTGGSSSGPGIGVNANLAAIAVGTETSGSILSPANANGVVGIKPTVGLVSRDGIIPITADQDTAGPITRTVTDAAILLGVLAGFDPADPATGACLTPGNCLDDYTRFLDKHALRRARIAVYSPPTPLTANRQAVIDNAVAVLTAQGASVRILAVRDIPLQLGTCVVRPAPTDRTCSTVLLYGFKRDLNAYLAATPGAPNHTLAQVIAFNNAFTPPMKYGQAIAIGAEALDVTPGSPDTVRYLEDRAQDLVLSRDALNALYNGPDGIKGTDDDTDAILALGNNFAGAPAKAGFPSVTVPGGFIVAGPGDPPINGPFPQTVTFSGPAFSEPRLIALAYAFEQATKYRVPPASTPALPGEVVRASDRR
;
A
#
# COMPACT_ATOMS: atom_id res chain seq x y z
N MET A 1 23.82 16.47 -81.41
CA MET A 1 23.95 17.83 -80.98
C MET A 1 23.84 17.91 -79.48
N LYS A 2 24.79 18.60 -78.89
CA LYS A 2 24.91 19.03 -77.45
C LYS A 2 24.96 17.94 -76.38
N ARG A 3 26.19 17.67 -75.98
CA ARG A 3 26.61 17.08 -74.70
C ARG A 3 26.22 18.02 -73.55
N LEU A 4 25.76 17.47 -72.44
CA LEU A 4 25.81 18.16 -71.13
C LEU A 4 26.56 17.27 -70.15
N LEU A 5 27.67 17.80 -69.67
CA LEU A 5 28.46 17.27 -68.57
C LEU A 5 27.67 17.44 -67.26
N VAL A 6 27.69 16.42 -66.43
CA VAL A 6 27.32 16.54 -65.00
C VAL A 6 28.58 16.24 -64.19
N THR A 7 29.05 17.26 -63.55
CA THR A 7 30.18 17.25 -62.61
C THR A 7 29.79 16.59 -61.30
N GLY A 8 30.61 15.65 -60.84
CA GLY A 8 30.49 15.04 -59.52
C GLY A 8 30.79 16.03 -58.41
N ALA A 9 29.96 16.07 -57.39
CA ALA A 9 30.21 16.70 -56.13
C ALA A 9 30.39 15.63 -55.04
N GLY A 10 31.56 15.66 -54.42
CA GLY A 10 32.00 14.69 -53.44
C GLY A 10 31.23 14.81 -52.12
N ILE A 11 30.93 13.63 -51.56
CA ILE A 11 30.42 13.48 -50.19
C ILE A 11 31.62 13.65 -49.23
N ALA A 12 31.72 14.80 -48.56
CA ALA A 12 32.61 14.98 -47.42
C ALA A 12 31.94 14.43 -46.18
N ALA A 13 32.42 13.29 -45.70
CA ALA A 13 32.04 12.75 -44.40
C ALA A 13 32.56 13.65 -43.30
N LEU A 14 31.65 14.32 -42.56
CA LEU A 14 31.93 15.00 -41.31
C LEU A 14 32.08 13.98 -40.18
N LEU A 15 33.31 13.57 -39.89
CA LEU A 15 33.67 12.96 -38.60
C LEU A 15 33.68 14.08 -37.56
N ALA A 16 32.58 14.28 -36.86
CA ALA A 16 32.56 15.08 -35.65
C ALA A 16 33.32 14.33 -34.55
N ALA A 17 34.57 14.79 -34.31
CA ALA A 17 35.32 14.36 -33.15
C ALA A 17 34.57 14.78 -31.89
N LEU A 18 34.14 13.78 -31.09
CA LEU A 18 33.68 13.98 -29.71
C LEU A 18 34.88 14.49 -28.90
N ALA A 19 35.04 15.80 -28.81
CA ALA A 19 35.96 16.40 -27.84
C ALA A 19 35.47 16.04 -26.41
N PRO A 20 36.37 15.65 -25.49
CA PRO A 20 35.96 15.46 -24.11
C PRO A 20 35.50 16.81 -23.56
N LEU A 21 34.27 16.84 -22.99
CA LEU A 21 33.73 18.00 -22.29
C LEU A 21 34.78 18.57 -21.32
N SER A 22 35.00 19.87 -21.39
CA SER A 22 35.90 20.55 -20.48
C SER A 22 35.44 20.41 -19.03
N ALA A 23 36.35 20.60 -18.07
CA ALA A 23 35.98 20.58 -16.65
C ALA A 23 34.88 21.62 -16.34
N GLN A 24 34.90 22.75 -17.08
CA GLN A 24 33.93 23.83 -16.96
C GLN A 24 32.56 23.46 -17.50
N ASP A 25 32.46 22.66 -18.59
CA ASP A 25 31.20 22.13 -19.11
C ASP A 25 30.61 21.09 -18.18
N ARG A 26 31.46 20.30 -17.49
CA ARG A 26 31.01 19.34 -16.48
C ARG A 26 30.50 20.02 -15.20
N ASP A 27 31.07 21.16 -14.82
CA ASP A 27 30.61 21.95 -13.68
C ASP A 27 29.31 22.70 -14.00
N ASP A 28 29.12 23.15 -15.25
CA ASP A 28 27.85 23.72 -15.72
C ASP A 28 26.70 22.67 -15.77
N GLU A 29 26.98 21.43 -16.18
CA GLU A 29 26.01 20.36 -16.10
C GLU A 29 25.69 19.97 -14.64
N ARG A 30 26.70 19.91 -13.76
CA ARG A 30 26.48 19.65 -12.32
C ARG A 30 25.69 20.77 -11.65
N GLY A 31 25.88 22.03 -12.04
CA GLY A 31 25.10 23.17 -11.54
C GLY A 31 23.62 23.13 -11.92
N ARG A 32 23.24 22.35 -12.95
CA ARG A 32 21.86 22.16 -13.42
C ARG A 32 21.11 21.02 -12.73
N ILE A 33 21.80 20.10 -12.02
CA ILE A 33 21.12 19.01 -11.32
C ILE A 33 20.41 19.58 -10.10
N LYS A 34 19.09 19.49 -10.12
CA LYS A 34 18.17 19.92 -9.05
C LYS A 34 17.54 18.68 -8.42
N PHE A 35 17.43 18.64 -7.10
CA PHE A 35 16.59 17.73 -6.35
C PHE A 35 15.40 18.52 -5.79
N GLU A 36 14.23 17.94 -5.87
CA GLU A 36 12.99 18.47 -5.28
C GLU A 36 12.34 17.37 -4.46
N LEU A 37 12.07 17.63 -3.18
CA LEU A 37 11.56 16.61 -2.28
C LEU A 37 10.12 16.26 -2.61
N LEU A 38 9.28 17.26 -2.94
CA LEU A 38 7.87 17.05 -3.19
C LEU A 38 7.67 16.11 -4.39
N GLU A 39 6.88 15.04 -4.21
CA GLU A 39 6.59 14.02 -5.22
C GLU A 39 7.82 13.26 -5.74
N THR A 40 8.98 13.35 -5.03
CA THR A 40 10.19 12.64 -5.44
C THR A 40 10.01 11.12 -5.42
N THR A 41 10.64 10.47 -6.39
CA THR A 41 10.62 9.00 -6.58
C THR A 41 11.92 8.35 -6.09
N ILE A 42 11.90 7.02 -5.88
CA ILE A 42 13.11 6.25 -5.54
C ILE A 42 14.25 6.51 -6.54
N PRO A 43 14.05 6.43 -7.88
CA PRO A 43 15.10 6.73 -8.85
C PRO A 43 15.67 8.14 -8.75
N GLU A 44 14.83 9.15 -8.45
CA GLU A 44 15.27 10.53 -8.29
C GLU A 44 16.08 10.72 -7.02
N ILE A 45 15.67 10.14 -5.89
CA ILE A 45 16.46 10.11 -4.65
C ILE A 45 17.82 9.49 -4.91
N GLN A 46 17.87 8.31 -5.53
CA GLN A 46 19.12 7.61 -5.82
C GLN A 46 20.01 8.43 -6.75
N LYS A 47 19.45 9.03 -7.79
CA LYS A 47 20.19 9.90 -8.72
C LYS A 47 20.78 11.11 -7.98
N ALA A 48 20.01 11.77 -7.11
CA ALA A 48 20.47 12.94 -6.37
C ALA A 48 21.58 12.59 -5.37
N VAL A 49 21.46 11.46 -4.65
CA VAL A 49 22.50 10.96 -3.74
C VAL A 49 23.76 10.57 -4.52
N GLN A 50 23.63 9.80 -5.60
CA GLN A 50 24.75 9.37 -6.44
C GLN A 50 25.51 10.55 -7.09
N SER A 51 24.77 11.58 -7.48
CA SER A 51 25.35 12.82 -8.05
C SER A 51 25.85 13.78 -6.98
N ASN A 52 25.82 13.40 -5.71
CA ASN A 52 26.17 14.27 -4.59
C ASN A 52 25.37 15.59 -4.55
N VAL A 53 24.15 15.66 -5.05
CA VAL A 53 23.28 16.83 -4.92
C VAL A 53 22.74 16.94 -3.49
N ILE A 54 22.39 15.80 -2.89
CA ILE A 54 21.93 15.71 -1.51
C ILE A 54 22.62 14.55 -0.78
N THR A 55 22.86 14.70 0.53
CA THR A 55 23.26 13.59 1.40
C THR A 55 22.03 12.92 2.00
N ILE A 56 22.15 11.66 2.43
CA ILE A 56 21.06 10.92 3.09
C ILE A 56 20.66 11.64 4.39
N ALA A 57 21.64 12.14 5.15
CA ALA A 57 21.35 12.92 6.35
C ALA A 57 20.57 14.22 6.07
N ARG A 58 20.86 14.93 4.97
CA ARG A 58 20.09 16.11 4.56
C ARG A 58 18.68 15.71 4.12
N LEU A 59 18.55 14.67 3.31
CA LEU A 59 17.26 14.14 2.87
C LEU A 59 16.37 13.77 4.09
N THR A 60 16.93 13.00 5.03
CA THR A 60 16.25 12.61 6.26
C THR A 60 15.80 13.83 7.06
N ARG A 61 16.67 14.84 7.21
CA ARG A 61 16.33 16.10 7.88
C ARG A 61 15.14 16.80 7.22
N LEU A 62 15.07 16.82 5.89
CA LEU A 62 13.95 17.43 5.17
C LEU A 62 12.63 16.69 5.45
N TYR A 63 12.63 15.35 5.47
CA TYR A 63 11.44 14.57 5.85
C TYR A 63 11.04 14.79 7.31
N LEU A 64 11.99 14.80 8.25
CA LEU A 64 11.70 15.11 9.65
C LEU A 64 11.13 16.52 9.84
N ASN A 65 11.62 17.51 9.08
CA ASN A 65 11.06 18.86 9.10
C ASN A 65 9.60 18.88 8.61
N ARG A 66 9.26 18.08 7.58
CA ARG A 66 7.88 17.95 7.11
C ARG A 66 6.98 17.27 8.14
N ILE A 67 7.47 16.21 8.80
CA ILE A 67 6.75 15.56 9.91
C ILE A 67 6.44 16.60 10.98
N GLY A 68 7.44 17.33 11.48
CA GLY A 68 7.23 18.38 12.46
C GLY A 68 6.29 19.51 12.00
N ALA A 69 6.27 19.84 10.70
CA ALA A 69 5.44 20.92 10.19
C ALA A 69 3.98 20.53 9.91
N PHE A 70 3.72 19.29 9.51
CA PHE A 70 2.41 18.89 9.00
C PHE A 70 1.76 17.73 9.76
N ASP A 71 2.55 16.89 10.42
CA ASP A 71 2.05 15.76 11.22
C ASP A 71 1.79 16.17 12.66
N ASP A 72 2.79 16.79 13.30
CA ASP A 72 2.73 17.24 14.70
C ASP A 72 2.07 18.61 14.86
N ASN A 73 2.25 19.49 13.88
CA ASN A 73 1.75 20.86 13.86
C ASN A 73 0.98 21.15 12.56
N GLY A 74 0.65 22.43 12.34
CA GLY A 74 -0.08 22.87 11.14
C GLY A 74 -1.42 22.15 11.01
N PRO A 75 -1.65 21.36 9.92
CA PRO A 75 -2.89 20.59 9.75
C PRO A 75 -3.03 19.42 10.74
N GLY A 76 -1.95 18.99 11.40
CA GLY A 76 -1.95 17.92 12.39
C GLY A 76 -2.51 16.60 11.83
N ILE A 77 -1.95 16.12 10.71
CA ILE A 77 -2.55 14.99 9.96
C ILE A 77 -2.36 13.62 10.63
N ASN A 78 -1.46 13.51 11.61
CA ASN A 78 -1.27 12.35 12.48
C ASN A 78 -1.06 11.03 11.69
N ALA A 79 -0.08 11.04 10.80
CA ALA A 79 0.33 9.86 10.03
C ALA A 79 1.28 8.94 10.84
N TYR A 80 2.06 9.52 11.76
CA TYR A 80 3.04 8.80 12.57
C TYR A 80 2.50 8.54 13.97
N ILE A 81 2.69 7.32 14.48
CA ILE A 81 2.48 6.97 15.89
C ILE A 81 3.81 6.95 16.63
N HIS A 82 4.92 6.60 15.94
CA HIS A 82 6.28 6.65 16.44
C HIS A 82 7.23 7.15 15.36
N VAL A 83 8.01 8.19 15.65
CA VAL A 83 9.11 8.65 14.80
C VAL A 83 10.41 8.03 15.28
N ASN A 84 11.22 7.49 14.36
CA ASN A 84 12.52 6.90 14.70
C ASN A 84 13.49 7.97 15.22
N GLN A 85 13.78 7.91 16.52
CA GLN A 85 14.71 8.85 17.16
C GLN A 85 16.16 8.69 16.70
N GLN A 86 16.51 7.53 16.10
CA GLN A 86 17.84 7.24 15.59
C GLN A 86 17.98 7.56 14.08
N ALA A 87 16.92 7.98 13.40
CA ALA A 87 16.90 8.19 11.93
C ALA A 87 18.06 9.08 11.46
N MET A 88 18.43 10.12 12.21
CA MET A 88 19.54 11.01 11.85
C MET A 88 20.93 10.37 12.08
N ALA A 89 21.08 9.46 13.03
CA ALA A 89 22.32 8.70 13.24
C ALA A 89 22.49 7.66 12.13
N GLU A 90 21.46 6.88 11.84
CA GLU A 90 21.42 5.90 10.76
C GLU A 90 21.68 6.55 9.39
N ALA A 91 21.10 7.73 9.13
CA ALA A 91 21.33 8.47 7.89
C ALA A 91 22.80 8.87 7.70
N ARG A 92 23.50 9.26 8.79
CA ARG A 92 24.94 9.57 8.73
C ARG A 92 25.79 8.32 8.51
N GLU A 93 25.39 7.18 9.07
CA GLU A 93 26.05 5.88 8.86
C GLU A 93 25.92 5.45 7.39
N LEU A 94 24.74 5.61 6.79
CA LEU A 94 24.53 5.36 5.36
C LEU A 94 25.37 6.30 4.50
N ASP A 95 25.46 7.60 4.82
CA ASP A 95 26.35 8.55 4.13
C ASP A 95 27.83 8.12 4.23
N ALA A 96 28.27 7.59 5.38
CA ALA A 96 29.64 7.11 5.60
C ALA A 96 29.97 5.84 4.81
N GLN A 97 28.98 5.01 4.48
CA GLN A 97 29.18 3.79 3.65
C GLN A 97 29.58 4.11 2.20
N ASN A 98 29.55 5.36 1.78
CA ASN A 98 29.98 5.89 0.49
C ASN A 98 29.46 5.09 -0.72
N PRO A 99 28.28 5.42 -1.25
CA PRO A 99 27.62 4.70 -2.34
C PRO A 99 28.41 4.70 -3.66
N HIS A 100 29.43 5.58 -3.79
CA HIS A 100 30.27 5.68 -4.99
C HIS A 100 31.38 4.63 -5.06
N ARG A 101 31.65 3.91 -3.97
CA ARG A 101 32.70 2.86 -3.87
C ARG A 101 32.16 1.44 -3.86
N GLY A 102 30.82 1.24 -3.77
CA GLY A 102 30.22 -0.05 -3.49
C GLY A 102 29.86 -0.90 -4.70
N ARG A 103 30.25 -2.15 -4.67
CA ARG A 103 29.75 -3.23 -5.51
C ARG A 103 28.27 -3.50 -5.12
N GLY A 104 27.37 -3.41 -6.11
CA GLY A 104 25.96 -3.72 -5.93
C GLY A 104 25.13 -2.51 -5.47
N LYS A 105 24.31 -1.96 -6.37
CA LYS A 105 23.37 -0.89 -6.03
C LYS A 105 22.27 -1.49 -5.16
N LYS A 106 22.23 -1.15 -3.88
CA LYS A 106 21.11 -1.48 -3.02
C LYS A 106 19.86 -0.73 -3.52
N PRO A 107 18.72 -1.43 -3.78
CA PRO A 107 17.58 -0.82 -4.47
C PRO A 107 16.88 0.30 -3.66
N LEU A 108 17.04 0.34 -2.34
CA LEU A 108 16.44 1.35 -1.46
C LEU A 108 17.49 2.17 -0.69
N PHE A 109 18.74 2.25 -1.17
CA PHE A 109 19.81 2.91 -0.43
C PHE A 109 19.47 4.37 -0.10
N GLY A 110 19.32 4.65 1.22
CA GLY A 110 18.98 5.98 1.74
C GLY A 110 17.54 6.42 1.51
N VAL A 111 16.65 5.54 1.03
CA VAL A 111 15.23 5.84 0.81
C VAL A 111 14.48 5.82 2.13
N PRO A 112 13.78 6.92 2.52
CA PRO A 112 13.00 6.98 3.74
C PRO A 112 11.69 6.20 3.63
N VAL A 113 11.45 5.26 4.56
CA VAL A 113 10.30 4.34 4.58
C VAL A 113 9.47 4.53 5.85
N LEU A 114 8.14 4.53 5.71
CA LEU A 114 7.18 4.47 6.81
C LEU A 114 6.58 3.07 6.88
N LEU A 115 6.65 2.40 8.04
CA LEU A 115 6.03 1.10 8.28
C LEU A 115 4.71 1.25 9.02
N LYS A 116 3.69 0.49 8.67
CA LYS A 116 2.47 0.39 9.49
C LYS A 116 2.81 -0.15 10.88
N ASP A 117 2.16 0.34 11.93
CA ASP A 117 2.50 0.00 13.32
C ASP A 117 2.01 -1.38 13.77
N ASN A 118 1.83 -2.29 12.85
CA ASN A 118 1.72 -3.72 13.11
C ASN A 118 2.87 -4.54 12.51
N ILE A 119 3.90 -3.88 11.95
CA ILE A 119 5.10 -4.50 11.37
C ILE A 119 6.25 -4.31 12.35
N ASP A 120 6.89 -5.38 12.79
CA ASP A 120 7.91 -5.37 13.82
C ASP A 120 9.19 -4.66 13.40
N THR A 121 9.72 -3.89 14.36
CA THR A 121 11.06 -3.31 14.35
C THR A 121 11.65 -3.50 15.73
N ALA A 122 12.88 -4.04 15.83
CA ALA A 122 13.54 -4.31 17.11
C ALA A 122 13.89 -3.05 17.92
N ASP A 123 13.85 -1.89 17.28
CA ASP A 123 14.28 -0.59 17.82
C ASP A 123 13.14 0.39 18.11
N MET A 124 11.90 0.04 17.76
CA MET A 124 10.71 0.86 18.03
C MET A 124 9.53 0.00 18.46
N PRO A 125 8.57 0.56 19.24
CA PRO A 125 7.35 -0.16 19.57
C PRO A 125 6.56 -0.63 18.36
N THR A 126 5.89 -1.78 18.49
CA THR A 126 4.88 -2.30 17.57
C THR A 126 3.61 -2.56 18.37
N THR A 127 2.58 -1.73 18.15
CA THR A 127 1.44 -1.65 19.07
C THR A 127 0.10 -2.00 18.46
N ALA A 128 0.02 -2.18 17.12
CA ALA A 128 -1.25 -2.24 16.39
C ALA A 128 -2.20 -1.06 16.70
N GLY A 129 -1.65 0.08 17.15
CA GLY A 129 -2.39 1.27 17.59
C GLY A 129 -3.11 1.10 18.92
N SER A 130 -2.86 0.04 19.67
CA SER A 130 -3.58 -0.28 20.90
C SER A 130 -2.85 0.19 22.16
N VAL A 131 -3.59 0.85 23.07
CA VAL A 131 -3.08 1.17 24.42
C VAL A 131 -2.69 -0.09 25.19
N ALA A 132 -3.30 -1.23 24.91
CA ALA A 132 -2.98 -2.51 25.54
C ALA A 132 -1.61 -3.06 25.11
N LEU A 133 -1.02 -2.55 24.03
CA LEU A 133 0.32 -2.91 23.57
C LEU A 133 1.28 -1.71 23.60
N ALA A 134 0.91 -0.62 24.26
CA ALA A 134 1.78 0.55 24.38
C ALA A 134 3.14 0.16 24.97
N GLY A 135 4.22 0.54 24.27
CA GLY A 135 5.59 0.21 24.68
C GLY A 135 6.04 -1.23 24.36
N SER A 136 5.23 -2.03 23.66
CA SER A 136 5.63 -3.37 23.18
C SER A 136 6.76 -3.26 22.16
N ILE A 137 7.97 -3.66 22.53
CA ILE A 137 9.13 -3.73 21.62
C ILE A 137 9.35 -5.20 21.25
N PRO A 138 9.26 -5.55 19.96
CA PRO A 138 9.53 -6.91 19.48
C PRO A 138 10.97 -7.34 19.75
N PRO A 139 11.24 -8.66 19.86
CA PRO A 139 12.61 -9.16 20.10
C PRO A 139 13.54 -8.95 18.89
N ASP A 140 12.97 -8.88 17.68
CA ASP A 140 13.68 -8.72 16.42
C ASP A 140 12.82 -7.98 15.37
N ASP A 141 13.43 -7.65 14.23
CA ASP A 141 12.73 -7.09 13.07
C ASP A 141 11.86 -8.15 12.39
N ALA A 142 10.70 -7.76 11.87
CA ALA A 142 9.96 -8.58 10.90
C ALA A 142 10.86 -8.97 9.71
N PHE A 143 10.56 -10.12 9.07
CA PHE A 143 11.31 -10.54 7.90
C PHE A 143 11.41 -9.41 6.84
N ILE A 144 10.31 -8.74 6.55
CA ILE A 144 10.29 -7.64 5.59
C ILE A 144 11.06 -6.41 6.07
N THR A 145 11.12 -6.14 7.37
CA THR A 145 11.92 -5.05 7.94
C THR A 145 13.41 -5.32 7.75
N ARG A 146 13.87 -6.56 8.02
CA ARG A 146 15.25 -6.99 7.73
C ARG A 146 15.61 -6.78 6.26
N LYS A 147 14.75 -7.23 5.33
CA LYS A 147 14.96 -7.05 3.89
C LYS A 147 15.03 -5.58 3.48
N LEU A 148 14.21 -4.71 4.05
CA LEU A 148 14.26 -3.27 3.81
C LEU A 148 15.61 -2.68 4.26
N ARG A 149 16.07 -3.01 5.48
CA ARG A 149 17.38 -2.55 5.99
C ARG A 149 18.54 -3.11 5.14
N GLU A 150 18.49 -4.37 4.73
CA GLU A 150 19.47 -4.98 3.82
C GLU A 150 19.50 -4.29 2.46
N ALA A 151 18.34 -3.86 1.94
CA ALA A 151 18.21 -3.07 0.72
C ALA A 151 18.68 -1.62 0.91
N GLY A 152 19.07 -1.21 2.12
CA GLY A 152 19.60 0.11 2.45
C GLY A 152 18.52 1.16 2.74
N ALA A 153 17.29 0.77 2.98
CA ALA A 153 16.22 1.68 3.39
C ALA A 153 16.50 2.29 4.76
N LEU A 154 16.02 3.53 4.96
CA LEU A 154 15.98 4.20 6.25
C LEU A 154 14.57 4.15 6.81
N ILE A 155 14.36 3.46 7.93
CA ILE A 155 13.04 3.41 8.56
C ILE A 155 12.81 4.71 9.33
N LEU A 156 11.88 5.57 8.86
CA LEU A 156 11.58 6.85 9.49
C LEU A 156 10.71 6.71 10.73
N GLY A 157 9.92 5.64 10.82
CA GLY A 157 9.02 5.43 11.94
C GLY A 157 7.89 4.46 11.64
N LYS A 158 6.94 4.45 12.58
CA LYS A 158 5.73 3.60 12.54
C LYS A 158 4.52 4.49 12.28
N GLY A 159 3.71 4.11 11.29
CA GLY A 159 2.51 4.84 10.88
C GLY A 159 1.27 4.42 11.65
N THR A 160 0.42 5.40 11.97
CA THR A 160 -0.91 5.16 12.56
C THR A 160 -1.73 4.18 11.73
N LEU A 161 -2.66 3.51 12.37
CA LEU A 161 -3.53 2.53 11.70
C LEU A 161 -4.89 2.52 12.40
N THR A 162 -5.88 1.90 11.76
CA THR A 162 -7.09 1.52 12.48
C THR A 162 -6.75 0.37 13.42
N GLU A 163 -7.08 0.51 14.69
CA GLU A 163 -6.65 -0.38 15.78
C GLU A 163 -6.88 -1.87 15.45
N TYR A 164 -5.85 -2.71 15.71
CA TYR A 164 -5.79 -4.12 15.30
C TYR A 164 -6.24 -4.34 13.85
N ALA A 165 -5.72 -3.53 12.94
CA ALA A 165 -6.04 -3.59 11.51
C ALA A 165 -7.56 -3.51 11.22
N ASN A 166 -8.33 -2.76 12.05
CA ASN A 166 -9.78 -2.60 12.02
C ASN A 166 -10.55 -3.86 12.48
N PHE A 167 -9.98 -4.66 13.39
CA PHE A 167 -10.59 -5.92 13.81
C PHE A 167 -10.77 -6.05 15.34
N ILE A 168 -10.99 -4.91 16.05
CA ILE A 168 -11.28 -4.93 17.50
C ILE A 168 -12.72 -4.54 17.83
N ALA A 169 -13.32 -3.58 17.11
CA ALA A 169 -14.61 -2.97 17.45
C ALA A 169 -15.54 -2.83 16.23
N ILE A 170 -16.84 -2.95 16.45
CA ILE A 170 -17.87 -2.70 15.44
C ILE A 170 -18.11 -1.19 15.32
N GLY A 171 -18.18 -0.67 14.09
CA GLY A 171 -18.50 0.74 13.83
C GLY A 171 -17.39 1.75 14.14
N MET A 172 -16.19 1.28 14.47
CA MET A 172 -15.02 2.13 14.62
C MET A 172 -14.63 2.74 13.26
N PRO A 173 -14.45 4.08 13.17
CA PRO A 173 -14.04 4.72 11.92
C PRO A 173 -12.62 4.29 11.52
N THR A 174 -12.38 4.17 10.21
CA THR A 174 -11.02 3.95 9.69
C THR A 174 -10.10 5.11 10.09
N GLY A 175 -8.84 4.78 10.41
CA GLY A 175 -7.84 5.74 10.84
C GLY A 175 -7.92 6.12 12.32
N TYR A 176 -8.76 5.44 13.13
CA TYR A 176 -8.79 5.62 14.58
C TYR A 176 -8.09 4.46 15.30
N SER A 177 -7.35 4.80 16.35
CA SER A 177 -6.84 3.82 17.31
C SER A 177 -6.81 4.43 18.72
N SER A 178 -6.89 3.59 19.74
CA SER A 178 -6.91 4.03 21.14
C SER A 178 -5.60 4.70 21.57
N LEU A 179 -4.47 4.30 20.96
CA LEU A 179 -3.16 4.87 21.25
C LEU A 179 -2.85 6.09 20.37
N GLY A 180 -3.16 6.02 19.06
CA GLY A 180 -2.78 7.05 18.10
C GLY A 180 -3.86 8.12 17.85
N GLY A 181 -5.12 7.90 18.29
CA GLY A 181 -6.22 8.81 17.95
C GLY A 181 -6.66 8.68 16.50
N PHE A 182 -7.19 9.77 15.94
CA PHE A 182 -7.57 9.87 14.53
C PHE A 182 -6.42 10.35 13.65
N GLY A 183 -6.22 9.69 12.50
CA GLY A 183 -5.51 10.28 11.38
C GLY A 183 -6.42 11.18 10.55
N PHE A 184 -5.87 12.18 9.86
CA PHE A 184 -6.60 13.13 9.03
C PHE A 184 -6.14 13.08 7.58
N ASN A 185 -7.10 13.15 6.65
CA ASN A 185 -6.78 13.08 5.23
C ASN A 185 -6.18 14.41 4.74
N PRO A 186 -5.00 14.42 4.10
CA PRO A 186 -4.36 15.66 3.66
C PRO A 186 -5.15 16.48 2.63
N TYR A 187 -6.08 15.90 1.90
CA TYR A 187 -6.94 16.66 0.98
C TYR A 187 -7.99 17.50 1.72
N ASP A 188 -8.45 17.06 2.90
CA ASP A 188 -9.29 17.86 3.80
C ASP A 188 -9.03 17.43 5.26
N PRO A 189 -8.04 18.04 5.94
CA PRO A 189 -7.62 17.63 7.27
C PRO A 189 -8.50 18.15 8.41
N ARG A 190 -9.71 18.62 8.10
CA ARG A 190 -10.64 19.11 9.13
C ARG A 190 -11.33 17.97 9.86
N VAL A 191 -11.66 18.23 11.12
CA VAL A 191 -12.64 17.44 11.86
C VAL A 191 -14.01 17.57 11.18
N ASP A 192 -14.80 16.50 11.20
CA ASP A 192 -16.17 16.50 10.70
C ASP A 192 -17.00 17.56 11.44
N PRO A 193 -17.56 18.57 10.76
CA PRO A 193 -18.29 19.65 11.41
C PRO A 193 -19.71 19.24 11.85
N ARG A 194 -20.18 18.04 11.52
CA ARG A 194 -21.51 17.57 11.91
C ARG A 194 -21.58 17.30 13.41
N THR A 195 -22.61 17.81 14.07
CA THR A 195 -22.79 17.75 15.52
C THR A 195 -23.63 16.58 16.01
N THR A 196 -24.22 15.83 15.09
CA THR A 196 -25.05 14.67 15.40
C THR A 196 -24.27 13.36 15.43
N PRO A 197 -24.53 12.44 16.38
CA PRO A 197 -23.94 11.10 16.36
C PRO A 197 -24.15 10.38 15.01
N PRO A 198 -23.15 9.61 14.53
CA PRO A 198 -21.86 9.32 15.13
C PRO A 198 -20.76 10.32 14.71
N PHE A 199 -21.09 11.47 14.10
CA PHE A 199 -20.12 12.37 13.46
C PHE A 199 -19.48 13.38 14.44
N ASN A 200 -20.05 13.53 15.62
CA ASN A 200 -19.61 14.48 16.66
C ASN A 200 -18.52 13.92 17.60
N ASP A 201 -17.75 12.97 17.13
CA ASP A 201 -16.74 12.25 17.93
C ASP A 201 -15.30 12.67 17.64
N GLY A 202 -15.10 13.71 16.80
CA GLY A 202 -13.77 14.22 16.43
C GLY A 202 -13.14 13.52 15.23
N ARG A 203 -13.89 12.66 14.52
CA ARG A 203 -13.40 12.00 13.30
C ARG A 203 -13.10 12.99 12.18
N PRO A 204 -12.25 12.63 11.20
CA PRO A 204 -12.00 13.47 10.03
C PRO A 204 -13.26 13.58 9.16
N VAL A 205 -13.47 14.75 8.53
CA VAL A 205 -14.54 14.96 7.55
C VAL A 205 -14.33 14.12 6.29
N LEU A 206 -13.09 14.03 5.81
CA LEU A 206 -12.67 13.14 4.73
C LEU A 206 -11.93 11.94 5.33
N GLN A 207 -12.48 10.75 5.11
CA GLN A 207 -11.88 9.54 5.64
C GLN A 207 -10.48 9.30 5.07
N THR A 208 -9.61 8.71 5.90
CA THR A 208 -8.24 8.36 5.53
C THR A 208 -8.14 7.02 4.80
N GLY A 209 -9.25 6.26 4.76
CA GLY A 209 -9.18 4.83 4.48
C GLY A 209 -8.48 4.09 5.60
N GLY A 210 -8.47 2.76 5.51
CA GLY A 210 -7.84 1.91 6.52
C GLY A 210 -7.86 0.44 6.11
N SER A 211 -7.13 -0.33 6.86
CA SER A 211 -6.51 -0.01 8.17
C SER A 211 -5.10 0.62 8.09
N SER A 212 -4.41 0.64 6.94
CA SER A 212 -3.07 1.26 6.79
C SER A 212 -3.17 2.79 6.57
N SER A 213 -3.87 3.49 7.47
CA SER A 213 -4.16 4.92 7.34
C SER A 213 -2.90 5.79 7.35
N GLY A 214 -2.02 5.64 8.34
CA GLY A 214 -0.77 6.38 8.44
C GLY A 214 0.14 6.20 7.23
N PRO A 215 0.40 4.96 6.73
CA PRO A 215 1.08 4.72 5.45
C PRO A 215 0.47 5.48 4.27
N GLY A 216 -0.85 5.47 4.12
CA GLY A 216 -1.53 6.22 3.05
C GLY A 216 -1.38 7.73 3.19
N ILE A 217 -1.64 8.27 4.39
CA ILE A 217 -1.50 9.70 4.72
C ILE A 217 -0.05 10.16 4.51
N GLY A 218 0.92 9.43 5.09
CA GLY A 218 2.33 9.81 5.11
C GLY A 218 2.94 9.89 3.72
N VAL A 219 2.61 8.93 2.83
CA VAL A 219 3.05 8.95 1.42
C VAL A 219 2.35 10.06 0.66
N ASN A 220 1.03 10.24 0.84
CA ASN A 220 0.26 11.30 0.19
C ASN A 220 0.80 12.69 0.54
N ALA A 221 1.08 12.95 1.82
CA ALA A 221 1.58 14.24 2.31
C ALA A 221 3.09 14.45 2.10
N ASN A 222 3.79 13.52 1.44
CA ASN A 222 5.24 13.54 1.30
C ASN A 222 5.98 13.58 2.65
N LEU A 223 5.48 12.87 3.67
CA LEU A 223 6.16 12.68 4.97
C LEU A 223 7.09 11.45 4.95
N ALA A 224 6.97 10.60 3.94
CA ALA A 224 7.87 9.51 3.61
C ALA A 224 7.98 9.39 2.08
N ALA A 225 9.07 8.81 1.58
CA ALA A 225 9.19 8.52 0.15
C ALA A 225 8.23 7.40 -0.27
N ILE A 226 8.21 6.33 0.51
CA ILE A 226 7.40 5.12 0.33
C ILE A 226 6.92 4.60 1.69
N ALA A 227 5.92 3.72 1.68
CA ALA A 227 5.45 3.04 2.88
C ALA A 227 5.10 1.57 2.64
N VAL A 228 5.07 0.79 3.72
CA VAL A 228 4.56 -0.57 3.74
C VAL A 228 3.31 -0.63 4.59
N GLY A 229 2.21 -1.08 3.99
CA GLY A 229 0.95 -1.39 4.66
C GLY A 229 0.74 -2.89 4.82
N THR A 230 -0.36 -3.27 5.47
CA THR A 230 -0.84 -4.67 5.53
C THR A 230 -2.29 -4.74 5.13
N GLU A 231 -2.70 -5.86 4.55
CA GLU A 231 -4.08 -6.07 4.15
C GLU A 231 -4.54 -7.49 4.44
N THR A 232 -5.69 -7.59 5.10
CA THR A 232 -6.50 -8.80 5.21
C THR A 232 -7.64 -8.75 4.19
N SER A 233 -8.31 -7.57 4.08
CA SER A 233 -9.32 -7.29 3.06
C SER A 233 -9.49 -5.77 2.91
N GLY A 234 -8.91 -5.17 1.88
CA GLY A 234 -9.01 -3.75 1.56
C GLY A 234 -8.03 -2.83 2.30
N SER A 235 -7.20 -3.33 3.24
CA SER A 235 -6.43 -2.46 4.15
C SER A 235 -5.14 -1.84 3.57
N ILE A 236 -4.78 -2.13 2.32
CA ILE A 236 -3.83 -1.37 1.49
C ILE A 236 -4.60 -0.57 0.45
N LEU A 237 -5.58 -1.22 -0.19
CA LEU A 237 -6.36 -0.62 -1.28
C LEU A 237 -7.21 0.57 -0.82
N SER A 238 -7.85 0.46 0.36
CA SER A 238 -8.70 1.53 0.93
C SER A 238 -7.92 2.80 1.28
N PRO A 239 -6.81 2.75 2.06
CA PRO A 239 -6.03 3.96 2.31
C PRO A 239 -5.35 4.50 1.05
N ALA A 240 -4.92 3.65 0.11
CA ALA A 240 -4.42 4.12 -1.17
C ALA A 240 -5.49 4.87 -1.97
N ASN A 241 -6.74 4.37 -2.00
CA ASN A 241 -7.86 5.05 -2.63
C ASN A 241 -8.15 6.41 -1.97
N ALA A 242 -8.30 6.44 -0.65
CA ALA A 242 -8.64 7.66 0.09
C ALA A 242 -7.57 8.74 -0.03
N ASN A 243 -6.32 8.37 -0.27
CA ASN A 243 -5.17 9.26 -0.37
C ASN A 243 -4.68 9.47 -1.82
N GLY A 244 -5.32 8.88 -2.83
CA GLY A 244 -4.94 9.05 -4.23
C GLY A 244 -3.51 8.61 -4.52
N VAL A 245 -3.08 7.49 -3.96
CA VAL A 245 -1.76 6.90 -4.13
C VAL A 245 -1.85 5.48 -4.70
N VAL A 246 -0.72 4.89 -5.07
CA VAL A 246 -0.62 3.51 -5.55
C VAL A 246 -0.54 2.56 -4.36
N GLY A 247 -1.28 1.46 -4.43
CA GLY A 247 -1.20 0.37 -3.46
C GLY A 247 -1.12 -0.99 -4.16
N ILE A 248 -0.26 -1.87 -3.68
CA ILE A 248 -0.23 -3.27 -4.13
C ILE A 248 -0.57 -4.17 -2.95
N LYS A 249 -1.69 -4.89 -3.06
CA LYS A 249 -1.95 -6.08 -2.24
C LYS A 249 -1.40 -7.28 -2.98
N PRO A 250 -0.30 -7.89 -2.53
CA PRO A 250 0.26 -9.05 -3.22
C PRO A 250 -0.59 -10.31 -3.05
N THR A 251 -0.27 -11.33 -3.82
CA THR A 251 -0.70 -12.70 -3.57
C THR A 251 -0.27 -13.12 -2.17
N VAL A 252 -1.17 -13.77 -1.41
CA VAL A 252 -0.82 -14.33 -0.09
C VAL A 252 0.27 -15.38 -0.26
N GLY A 253 1.39 -15.19 0.48
CA GLY A 253 2.58 -16.00 0.35
C GLY A 253 3.66 -15.46 -0.62
N LEU A 254 3.41 -14.30 -1.27
CA LEU A 254 4.47 -13.60 -2.01
C LEU A 254 5.39 -12.82 -1.07
N VAL A 255 4.82 -12.27 0.01
CA VAL A 255 5.50 -11.48 1.03
C VAL A 255 5.28 -12.16 2.39
N SER A 256 6.36 -12.34 3.16
CA SER A 256 6.28 -12.95 4.50
C SER A 256 5.49 -12.11 5.48
N ARG A 257 4.81 -12.79 6.41
CA ARG A 257 4.06 -12.21 7.53
C ARG A 257 4.75 -12.43 8.87
N ASP A 258 5.96 -13.01 8.87
CA ASP A 258 6.79 -13.17 10.06
C ASP A 258 7.10 -11.80 10.67
N GLY A 259 6.81 -11.63 11.98
CA GLY A 259 6.93 -10.35 12.67
C GLY A 259 5.85 -9.32 12.30
N ILE A 260 4.64 -9.75 11.92
CA ILE A 260 3.50 -8.85 11.68
C ILE A 260 2.35 -9.25 12.60
N ILE A 261 1.84 -8.29 13.42
CA ILE A 261 0.64 -8.52 14.25
C ILE A 261 -0.52 -8.88 13.33
N PRO A 262 -1.12 -10.09 13.46
CA PRO A 262 -2.08 -10.62 12.51
C PRO A 262 -3.53 -10.21 12.80
N ILE A 263 -4.38 -10.31 11.76
CA ILE A 263 -5.77 -10.73 11.91
C ILE A 263 -5.85 -12.23 11.69
N THR A 264 -5.42 -12.74 10.53
CA THR A 264 -5.40 -14.16 10.24
C THR A 264 -4.36 -14.54 9.19
N ALA A 265 -3.64 -15.64 9.44
CA ALA A 265 -2.71 -16.22 8.49
C ALA A 265 -3.38 -16.68 7.17
N ASP A 266 -4.72 -16.81 7.15
CA ASP A 266 -5.48 -17.25 5.98
C ASP A 266 -5.57 -16.20 4.86
N GLN A 267 -5.48 -14.88 5.21
CA GLN A 267 -5.71 -13.79 4.25
C GLN A 267 -4.67 -12.66 4.33
N ASP A 268 -3.94 -12.52 5.45
CA ASP A 268 -3.02 -11.41 5.68
C ASP A 268 -1.87 -11.41 4.67
N THR A 269 -1.48 -10.20 4.26
CA THR A 269 -0.27 -9.93 3.49
C THR A 269 0.21 -8.50 3.78
N ALA A 270 1.50 -8.23 3.54
CA ALA A 270 2.05 -6.87 3.52
C ALA A 270 2.30 -6.44 2.07
N GLY A 271 2.34 -5.12 1.83
CA GLY A 271 2.62 -4.64 0.49
C GLY A 271 2.84 -3.13 0.39
N PRO A 272 3.32 -2.68 -0.79
CA PRO A 272 3.67 -1.29 -1.07
C PRO A 272 2.48 -0.32 -1.01
N ILE A 273 2.75 0.88 -0.45
CA ILE A 273 1.94 2.10 -0.64
C ILE A 273 2.91 3.20 -1.07
N THR A 274 2.73 3.74 -2.29
CA THR A 274 3.68 4.65 -2.94
C THR A 274 2.95 5.68 -3.80
N ARG A 275 3.67 6.74 -4.25
CA ARG A 275 3.08 7.73 -5.17
C ARG A 275 3.05 7.29 -6.62
N THR A 276 3.95 6.37 -7.02
CA THR A 276 4.08 5.90 -8.40
C THR A 276 4.10 4.38 -8.48
N VAL A 277 3.63 3.84 -9.61
CA VAL A 277 3.71 2.38 -9.88
C VAL A 277 5.17 1.92 -9.98
N THR A 278 6.09 2.79 -10.43
CA THR A 278 7.52 2.50 -10.47
C THR A 278 8.07 2.23 -9.08
N ASP A 279 7.78 3.10 -8.11
CA ASP A 279 8.24 2.92 -6.73
C ASP A 279 7.60 1.69 -6.07
N ALA A 280 6.32 1.41 -6.37
CA ALA A 280 5.64 0.21 -5.91
C ALA A 280 6.30 -1.08 -6.43
N ALA A 281 6.70 -1.09 -7.71
CA ALA A 281 7.39 -2.22 -8.33
C ALA A 281 8.78 -2.46 -7.70
N ILE A 282 9.56 -1.39 -7.46
CA ILE A 282 10.86 -1.48 -6.78
C ILE A 282 10.68 -2.04 -5.36
N LEU A 283 9.73 -1.47 -4.61
CA LEU A 283 9.48 -1.88 -3.22
C LEU A 283 8.99 -3.33 -3.15
N LEU A 284 8.09 -3.75 -4.04
CA LEU A 284 7.60 -5.13 -4.07
C LEU A 284 8.74 -6.14 -4.31
N GLY A 285 9.70 -5.83 -5.18
CA GLY A 285 10.88 -6.68 -5.41
C GLY A 285 11.73 -6.86 -4.16
N VAL A 286 11.81 -5.83 -3.31
CA VAL A 286 12.50 -5.93 -2.02
C VAL A 286 11.71 -6.78 -1.02
N LEU A 287 10.39 -6.64 -0.96
CA LEU A 287 9.55 -7.33 0.03
C LEU A 287 9.35 -8.82 -0.30
N ALA A 288 9.25 -9.18 -1.59
CA ALA A 288 8.96 -10.55 -2.04
C ALA A 288 10.06 -11.54 -1.69
N GLY A 289 9.69 -12.79 -1.41
CA GLY A 289 10.66 -13.89 -1.25
C GLY A 289 10.26 -14.94 -0.23
N PHE A 290 11.00 -16.05 -0.27
CA PHE A 290 10.83 -17.18 0.64
C PHE A 290 11.35 -16.85 2.04
N ASP A 291 10.54 -17.19 3.02
CA ASP A 291 10.85 -17.14 4.44
C ASP A 291 10.45 -18.48 5.08
N PRO A 292 11.39 -19.25 5.66
CA PRO A 292 11.07 -20.51 6.32
C PRO A 292 10.17 -20.35 7.56
N ALA A 293 10.10 -19.15 8.17
CA ALA A 293 9.22 -18.85 9.30
C ALA A 293 7.75 -18.65 8.89
N ASP A 294 7.49 -18.29 7.62
CA ASP A 294 6.15 -18.19 7.06
C ASP A 294 5.90 -19.24 5.98
N PRO A 295 5.24 -20.38 6.29
CA PRO A 295 5.02 -21.49 5.35
C PRO A 295 4.29 -21.10 4.06
N ALA A 296 3.48 -20.03 4.05
CA ALA A 296 2.80 -19.58 2.84
C ALA A 296 3.78 -19.11 1.77
N THR A 297 4.95 -18.61 2.18
CA THR A 297 5.99 -18.16 1.25
C THR A 297 6.70 -19.33 0.55
N GLY A 298 6.42 -20.57 0.91
CA GLY A 298 6.83 -21.75 0.14
C GLY A 298 6.42 -21.69 -1.33
N ALA A 299 5.37 -20.92 -1.65
CA ALA A 299 5.00 -20.60 -3.03
C ALA A 299 6.11 -19.92 -3.84
N CYS A 300 7.01 -19.18 -3.18
CA CYS A 300 8.18 -18.52 -3.81
C CYS A 300 9.24 -19.52 -4.30
N LEU A 301 9.21 -20.75 -3.83
CA LEU A 301 10.11 -21.79 -4.32
C LEU A 301 9.73 -22.28 -5.73
N THR A 302 8.51 -21.96 -6.19
CA THR A 302 8.11 -22.19 -7.58
C THR A 302 8.72 -21.11 -8.47
N PRO A 303 9.52 -21.46 -9.48
CA PRO A 303 10.15 -20.50 -10.38
C PRO A 303 9.12 -19.56 -11.03
N GLY A 304 9.37 -18.26 -10.96
CA GLY A 304 8.53 -17.21 -11.56
C GLY A 304 7.42 -16.66 -10.66
N ASN A 305 7.11 -17.29 -9.53
CA ASN A 305 6.11 -16.76 -8.61
C ASN A 305 6.62 -15.52 -7.85
N CYS A 306 7.84 -15.56 -7.32
CA CYS A 306 8.44 -14.45 -6.59
C CYS A 306 9.65 -13.93 -7.35
N LEU A 307 9.70 -12.62 -7.55
CA LEU A 307 10.73 -11.96 -8.32
C LEU A 307 11.41 -10.91 -7.43
N ASP A 308 12.69 -10.69 -7.66
CA ASP A 308 13.50 -9.65 -7.01
C ASP A 308 13.42 -8.29 -7.75
N ASP A 309 12.91 -8.29 -8.99
CA ASP A 309 12.75 -7.09 -9.81
C ASP A 309 11.44 -7.13 -10.61
N TYR A 310 10.48 -6.31 -10.19
CA TYR A 310 9.21 -6.07 -10.90
C TYR A 310 9.27 -4.87 -11.84
N THR A 311 10.37 -4.10 -11.88
CA THR A 311 10.48 -2.92 -12.75
C THR A 311 10.58 -3.30 -14.23
N ARG A 312 11.01 -4.51 -14.53
CA ARG A 312 11.05 -5.06 -15.90
C ARG A 312 9.68 -5.20 -16.56
N PHE A 313 8.60 -5.08 -15.80
CA PHE A 313 7.23 -5.14 -16.30
C PHE A 313 6.59 -3.75 -16.48
N LEU A 314 7.35 -2.67 -16.28
CA LEU A 314 6.87 -1.29 -16.48
C LEU A 314 6.76 -0.98 -17.99
N ASP A 315 5.69 -1.47 -18.59
CA ASP A 315 5.41 -1.27 -20.01
C ASP A 315 4.24 -0.28 -20.22
N LYS A 316 4.53 0.91 -20.72
CA LYS A 316 3.51 1.93 -21.05
C LYS A 316 2.52 1.52 -22.13
N HIS A 317 2.77 0.43 -22.82
CA HIS A 317 1.91 -0.12 -23.89
C HIS A 317 1.14 -1.37 -23.47
N ALA A 318 1.22 -1.77 -22.19
CA ALA A 318 0.62 -3.01 -21.69
C ALA A 318 -0.92 -3.07 -21.82
N LEU A 319 -1.60 -1.94 -22.02
CA LEU A 319 -3.04 -1.88 -22.27
C LEU A 319 -3.42 -2.31 -23.69
N ARG A 320 -2.48 -2.34 -24.64
CA ARG A 320 -2.78 -2.82 -26.00
C ARG A 320 -3.19 -4.28 -25.96
N ARG A 321 -4.38 -4.58 -26.51
CA ARG A 321 -4.98 -5.92 -26.52
C ARG A 321 -5.23 -6.51 -25.12
N ALA A 322 -5.13 -5.72 -24.05
CA ALA A 322 -5.54 -6.17 -22.74
C ALA A 322 -7.04 -6.44 -22.70
N ARG A 323 -7.46 -7.48 -21.99
CA ARG A 323 -8.86 -7.87 -21.81
C ARG A 323 -9.27 -7.58 -20.37
N ILE A 324 -10.05 -6.56 -20.19
CA ILE A 324 -10.42 -6.03 -18.86
C ILE A 324 -11.91 -6.24 -18.62
N ALA A 325 -12.25 -6.92 -17.55
CA ALA A 325 -13.62 -7.01 -17.06
C ALA A 325 -13.86 -5.91 -16.01
N VAL A 326 -14.94 -5.16 -16.12
CA VAL A 326 -15.26 -4.07 -15.18
C VAL A 326 -16.32 -4.56 -14.19
N TYR A 327 -15.97 -4.47 -12.91
CA TYR A 327 -16.86 -4.80 -11.81
C TYR A 327 -17.95 -3.75 -11.64
N SER A 328 -19.20 -4.19 -11.67
CA SER A 328 -20.37 -3.37 -11.34
C SER A 328 -20.87 -3.81 -9.97
N PRO A 329 -20.80 -2.95 -8.93
CA PRO A 329 -21.25 -3.35 -7.59
C PRO A 329 -22.77 -3.53 -7.54
N PRO A 330 -23.29 -4.41 -6.65
CA PRO A 330 -24.74 -4.62 -6.49
C PRO A 330 -25.50 -3.34 -6.14
N THR A 331 -24.89 -2.45 -5.35
CA THR A 331 -25.41 -1.11 -5.09
C THR A 331 -24.81 -0.15 -6.13
N PRO A 332 -25.64 0.53 -6.94
CA PRO A 332 -25.18 1.46 -7.96
C PRO A 332 -24.26 2.54 -7.37
N LEU A 333 -23.21 2.89 -8.09
CA LEU A 333 -22.35 4.02 -7.76
C LEU A 333 -23.13 5.34 -7.89
N THR A 334 -22.76 6.34 -7.10
CA THR A 334 -23.21 7.72 -7.32
C THR A 334 -22.67 8.25 -8.65
N ALA A 335 -23.34 9.22 -9.26
CA ALA A 335 -22.98 9.70 -10.60
C ALA A 335 -21.52 10.18 -10.71
N ASN A 336 -21.00 10.87 -9.66
CA ASN A 336 -19.62 11.33 -9.61
C ASN A 336 -18.61 10.17 -9.54
N ARG A 337 -18.96 9.08 -8.83
CA ARG A 337 -18.11 7.86 -8.75
C ARG A 337 -18.21 7.02 -10.03
N GLN A 338 -19.40 6.95 -10.63
CA GLN A 338 -19.59 6.29 -11.91
C GLN A 338 -18.75 6.96 -13.01
N ALA A 339 -18.68 8.29 -13.03
CA ALA A 339 -17.86 9.03 -13.99
C ALA A 339 -16.37 8.67 -13.93
N VAL A 340 -15.83 8.29 -12.76
CA VAL A 340 -14.43 7.79 -12.65
C VAL A 340 -14.27 6.48 -13.41
N ILE A 341 -15.21 5.55 -13.25
CA ILE A 341 -15.18 4.26 -13.98
C ILE A 341 -15.37 4.50 -15.48
N ASP A 342 -16.31 5.36 -15.88
CA ASP A 342 -16.57 5.66 -17.29
C ASP A 342 -15.32 6.28 -17.96
N ASN A 343 -14.63 7.20 -17.28
CA ASN A 343 -13.37 7.76 -17.73
C ASN A 343 -12.26 6.71 -17.81
N ALA A 344 -12.16 5.81 -16.82
CA ALA A 344 -11.18 4.74 -16.85
C ALA A 344 -11.42 3.80 -18.04
N VAL A 345 -12.68 3.41 -18.31
CA VAL A 345 -13.07 2.61 -19.48
C VAL A 345 -12.71 3.32 -20.78
N ALA A 346 -12.96 4.63 -20.88
CA ALA A 346 -12.59 5.42 -22.05
C ALA A 346 -11.07 5.42 -22.29
N VAL A 347 -10.27 5.60 -21.21
CA VAL A 347 -8.79 5.54 -21.30
C VAL A 347 -8.33 4.15 -21.74
N LEU A 348 -8.83 3.08 -21.09
CA LEU A 348 -8.48 1.69 -21.44
C LEU A 348 -8.76 1.39 -22.93
N THR A 349 -9.95 1.76 -23.40
CA THR A 349 -10.37 1.58 -24.80
C THR A 349 -9.49 2.39 -25.76
N ALA A 350 -9.20 3.65 -25.43
CA ALA A 350 -8.33 4.51 -26.24
C ALA A 350 -6.89 3.96 -26.33
N GLN A 351 -6.41 3.27 -25.29
CA GLN A 351 -5.11 2.59 -25.27
C GLN A 351 -5.13 1.20 -25.95
N GLY A 352 -6.28 0.75 -26.47
CA GLY A 352 -6.44 -0.49 -27.24
C GLY A 352 -6.79 -1.72 -26.43
N ALA A 353 -7.30 -1.54 -25.21
CA ALA A 353 -7.86 -2.64 -24.42
C ALA A 353 -9.27 -3.01 -24.89
N SER A 354 -9.61 -4.29 -24.80
CA SER A 354 -10.98 -4.78 -24.87
C SER A 354 -11.60 -4.74 -23.48
N VAL A 355 -12.78 -4.12 -23.38
CA VAL A 355 -13.45 -3.93 -22.09
C VAL A 355 -14.84 -4.57 -22.11
N ARG A 356 -15.17 -5.39 -21.10
CA ARG A 356 -16.51 -5.92 -20.86
C ARG A 356 -17.01 -5.54 -19.47
N ILE A 357 -18.29 -5.26 -19.34
CA ILE A 357 -18.92 -5.02 -18.04
C ILE A 357 -19.41 -6.36 -17.48
N LEU A 358 -19.04 -6.69 -16.23
CA LEU A 358 -19.57 -7.87 -15.54
C LEU A 358 -21.03 -7.61 -15.16
N ALA A 359 -21.91 -8.53 -15.49
CA ALA A 359 -23.26 -8.50 -14.93
C ALA A 359 -23.22 -8.88 -13.45
N VAL A 360 -24.15 -8.37 -12.65
CA VAL A 360 -24.21 -8.68 -11.19
C VAL A 360 -24.24 -10.19 -10.92
N ARG A 361 -24.90 -10.97 -11.78
CA ARG A 361 -24.95 -12.44 -11.69
C ARG A 361 -23.60 -13.13 -11.92
N ASP A 362 -22.65 -12.47 -12.59
CA ASP A 362 -21.33 -13.02 -12.88
C ASP A 362 -20.34 -12.75 -11.72
N ILE A 363 -20.76 -11.96 -10.73
CA ILE A 363 -19.94 -11.60 -9.58
C ILE A 363 -20.00 -12.74 -8.55
N PRO A 364 -18.83 -13.25 -8.10
CA PRO A 364 -18.80 -14.29 -7.09
C PRO A 364 -19.54 -13.87 -5.80
N LEU A 365 -20.50 -14.70 -5.39
CA LEU A 365 -21.17 -14.51 -4.11
C LEU A 365 -20.17 -14.76 -2.98
N GLN A 366 -20.09 -13.82 -2.03
CA GLN A 366 -19.21 -13.94 -0.88
C GLN A 366 -20.04 -14.12 0.40
N LEU A 367 -19.58 -14.98 1.32
CA LEU A 367 -20.08 -14.94 2.69
C LEU A 367 -19.64 -13.63 3.36
N GLY A 368 -20.52 -13.08 4.21
CA GLY A 368 -20.13 -12.00 5.11
C GLY A 368 -19.01 -12.44 6.07
N THR A 369 -18.38 -11.50 6.75
CA THR A 369 -17.45 -11.80 7.86
C THR A 369 -18.23 -11.81 9.16
N CYS A 370 -18.15 -12.88 9.95
CA CYS A 370 -18.70 -12.89 11.30
C CYS A 370 -17.89 -11.91 12.18
N VAL A 371 -18.56 -11.00 12.86
CA VAL A 371 -17.95 -10.03 13.78
C VAL A 371 -18.28 -10.30 15.26
N VAL A 372 -19.14 -11.29 15.48
CA VAL A 372 -19.45 -11.89 16.78
C VAL A 372 -19.54 -13.41 16.59
N ARG A 373 -19.41 -14.18 17.68
CA ARG A 373 -19.59 -15.64 17.59
C ARG A 373 -20.99 -15.95 17.07
N PRO A 374 -21.12 -16.61 15.90
CA PRO A 374 -22.43 -16.95 15.34
C PRO A 374 -23.08 -18.12 16.10
N ALA A 375 -24.41 -18.24 15.99
CA ALA A 375 -25.10 -19.45 16.42
C ALA A 375 -24.60 -20.67 15.60
N PRO A 376 -24.60 -21.89 16.17
CA PRO A 376 -24.08 -23.08 15.47
C PRO A 376 -24.74 -23.38 14.11
N THR A 377 -25.99 -22.95 13.93
CA THR A 377 -26.78 -23.15 12.69
C THR A 377 -26.70 -21.96 11.72
N ASP A 378 -26.15 -20.83 12.13
CA ASP A 378 -26.02 -19.66 11.28
C ASP A 378 -24.85 -19.85 10.28
N ARG A 379 -25.15 -19.87 8.99
CA ARG A 379 -24.19 -20.01 7.86
C ARG A 379 -24.17 -18.77 6.96
N THR A 380 -24.64 -17.63 7.45
CA THR A 380 -24.70 -16.40 6.67
C THR A 380 -23.36 -15.65 6.61
N CYS A 381 -22.44 -15.98 7.53
CA CYS A 381 -21.10 -15.39 7.58
C CYS A 381 -20.01 -16.44 7.84
N SER A 382 -18.79 -16.13 7.43
CA SER A 382 -17.57 -16.92 7.65
C SER A 382 -16.90 -16.55 8.97
N THR A 383 -16.50 -17.55 9.75
CA THR A 383 -15.79 -17.38 11.02
C THR A 383 -14.27 -17.25 10.86
N VAL A 384 -13.74 -17.35 9.65
CA VAL A 384 -12.29 -17.42 9.35
C VAL A 384 -11.51 -16.30 10.03
N LEU A 385 -11.99 -15.05 9.93
CA LEU A 385 -11.29 -13.91 10.54
C LEU A 385 -11.39 -13.92 12.07
N LEU A 386 -12.56 -14.22 12.64
CA LEU A 386 -12.73 -14.29 14.10
C LEU A 386 -11.86 -15.40 14.72
N TYR A 387 -11.90 -16.59 14.11
CA TYR A 387 -11.11 -17.73 14.57
C TYR A 387 -9.60 -17.44 14.45
N GLY A 388 -9.18 -16.95 13.28
CA GLY A 388 -7.80 -16.57 13.02
C GLY A 388 -7.31 -15.49 13.99
N PHE A 389 -8.13 -14.47 14.26
CA PHE A 389 -7.74 -13.38 15.15
C PHE A 389 -7.38 -13.89 16.56
N LYS A 390 -8.17 -14.77 17.15
CA LYS A 390 -7.81 -15.38 18.44
C LYS A 390 -6.57 -16.27 18.33
N ARG A 391 -6.57 -17.21 17.36
CA ARG A 391 -5.50 -18.20 17.19
C ARG A 391 -4.15 -17.52 16.94
N ASP A 392 -4.11 -16.63 15.94
CA ASP A 392 -2.86 -16.09 15.41
C ASP A 392 -2.34 -14.94 16.27
N LEU A 393 -3.23 -14.08 16.82
CA LEU A 393 -2.82 -13.03 17.74
C LEU A 393 -2.27 -13.62 19.05
N ASN A 394 -2.89 -14.68 19.59
CA ASN A 394 -2.35 -15.35 20.79
C ASN A 394 -0.96 -15.94 20.52
N ALA A 395 -0.75 -16.52 19.32
CA ALA A 395 0.57 -17.04 18.94
C ALA A 395 1.62 -15.93 18.86
N TYR A 396 1.28 -14.80 18.21
CA TYR A 396 2.17 -13.63 18.10
C TYR A 396 2.51 -13.05 19.49
N LEU A 397 1.50 -12.82 20.32
CA LEU A 397 1.70 -12.22 21.66
C LEU A 397 2.53 -13.13 22.58
N ALA A 398 2.33 -14.45 22.51
CA ALA A 398 3.12 -15.42 23.27
C ALA A 398 4.59 -15.44 22.81
N ALA A 399 4.86 -15.16 21.53
CA ALA A 399 6.21 -15.08 20.96
C ALA A 399 6.89 -13.71 21.18
N THR A 400 6.18 -12.72 21.74
CA THR A 400 6.68 -11.36 21.96
C THR A 400 6.88 -11.09 23.47
N PRO A 401 8.04 -11.41 24.05
CA PRO A 401 8.27 -11.26 25.50
C PRO A 401 8.13 -9.83 26.01
N GLY A 402 8.39 -8.82 25.15
CA GLY A 402 8.25 -7.41 25.46
C GLY A 402 6.80 -6.88 25.44
N ALA A 403 5.83 -7.70 25.02
CA ALA A 403 4.42 -7.29 25.01
C ALA A 403 3.86 -7.20 26.44
N PRO A 404 3.12 -6.12 26.80
CA PRO A 404 2.49 -6.01 28.11
C PRO A 404 1.38 -7.04 28.35
N ASN A 405 0.78 -7.56 27.29
CA ASN A 405 -0.28 -8.56 27.31
C ASN A 405 0.06 -9.68 26.33
N HIS A 406 -0.07 -10.95 26.77
CA HIS A 406 0.38 -12.13 26.03
C HIS A 406 -0.76 -12.95 25.42
N THR A 407 -2.01 -12.55 25.62
CA THR A 407 -3.21 -13.19 25.04
C THR A 407 -4.28 -12.18 24.71
N LEU A 408 -5.17 -12.51 23.79
CA LEU A 408 -6.36 -11.71 23.48
C LEU A 408 -7.24 -11.50 24.73
N ALA A 409 -7.38 -12.51 25.58
CA ALA A 409 -8.08 -12.39 26.86
C ALA A 409 -7.48 -11.32 27.77
N GLN A 410 -6.14 -11.24 27.85
CA GLN A 410 -5.45 -10.21 28.66
C GLN A 410 -5.62 -8.81 28.03
N VAL A 411 -5.57 -8.68 26.70
CA VAL A 411 -5.87 -7.44 25.99
C VAL A 411 -7.29 -6.96 26.32
N ILE A 412 -8.29 -7.86 26.25
CA ILE A 412 -9.68 -7.54 26.60
C ILE A 412 -9.80 -7.10 28.06
N ALA A 413 -9.14 -7.81 28.98
CA ALA A 413 -9.16 -7.47 30.41
C ALA A 413 -8.51 -6.10 30.67
N PHE A 414 -7.39 -5.80 30.02
CA PHE A 414 -6.73 -4.49 30.09
C PHE A 414 -7.66 -3.38 29.61
N ASN A 415 -8.28 -3.55 28.43
CA ASN A 415 -9.19 -2.56 27.85
C ASN A 415 -10.43 -2.31 28.74
N ASN A 416 -10.95 -3.33 29.42
CA ASN A 416 -12.06 -3.19 30.37
C ASN A 416 -11.68 -2.37 31.61
N ALA A 417 -10.42 -2.44 32.03
CA ALA A 417 -9.89 -1.68 33.16
C ALA A 417 -9.34 -0.30 32.79
N PHE A 418 -9.18 -0.01 31.48
CA PHE A 418 -8.56 1.22 30.99
C PHE A 418 -9.45 2.44 31.24
N THR A 419 -8.82 3.55 31.64
CA THR A 419 -9.49 4.82 31.89
C THR A 419 -8.82 5.93 31.10
N PRO A 420 -9.53 6.66 30.22
CA PRO A 420 -10.97 6.56 29.92
C PRO A 420 -11.33 5.25 29.17
N PRO A 421 -12.61 4.84 29.18
CA PRO A 421 -13.08 3.62 28.50
C PRO A 421 -12.78 3.68 27.00
N MET A 422 -12.62 2.50 26.37
CA MET A 422 -12.43 2.37 24.92
C MET A 422 -13.59 3.01 24.17
N LYS A 423 -13.28 4.00 23.32
CA LYS A 423 -14.27 4.87 22.64
C LYS A 423 -15.31 4.12 21.81
N TYR A 424 -14.91 3.02 21.16
CA TYR A 424 -15.79 2.21 20.31
C TYR A 424 -16.02 0.80 20.87
N GLY A 425 -15.55 0.54 22.11
CA GLY A 425 -15.58 -0.79 22.69
C GLY A 425 -14.64 -1.78 22.00
N GLN A 426 -14.92 -3.08 22.16
CA GLN A 426 -14.10 -4.17 21.64
C GLN A 426 -14.94 -5.42 21.29
N ALA A 427 -16.11 -5.22 20.67
CA ALA A 427 -17.08 -6.28 20.45
C ALA A 427 -16.55 -7.42 19.56
N ILE A 428 -15.71 -7.11 18.56
CA ILE A 428 -15.11 -8.12 17.67
C ILE A 428 -14.09 -8.96 18.46
N ALA A 429 -13.23 -8.33 19.28
CA ALA A 429 -12.29 -9.04 20.14
C ALA A 429 -12.99 -10.00 21.10
N ILE A 430 -14.10 -9.57 21.73
CA ILE A 430 -14.93 -10.42 22.59
C ILE A 430 -15.53 -11.58 21.79
N GLY A 431 -16.03 -11.31 20.57
CA GLY A 431 -16.57 -12.33 19.68
C GLY A 431 -15.53 -13.39 19.29
N ALA A 432 -14.29 -12.96 19.01
CA ALA A 432 -13.18 -13.86 18.72
C ALA A 432 -12.77 -14.68 19.95
N GLU A 433 -12.65 -14.03 21.13
CA GLU A 433 -12.27 -14.71 22.37
C GLU A 433 -13.28 -15.79 22.78
N ALA A 434 -14.56 -15.62 22.44
CA ALA A 434 -15.62 -16.59 22.72
C ALA A 434 -15.49 -17.91 21.92
N LEU A 435 -14.64 -17.96 20.87
CA LEU A 435 -14.42 -19.17 20.06
C LEU A 435 -13.44 -20.13 20.76
N ASP A 436 -13.72 -21.42 20.66
CA ASP A 436 -12.80 -22.49 21.09
C ASP A 436 -11.88 -22.85 19.91
N VAL A 437 -10.61 -22.43 19.98
CA VAL A 437 -9.60 -22.68 18.95
C VAL A 437 -8.80 -23.97 19.17
N THR A 438 -9.24 -24.86 20.10
CA THR A 438 -8.58 -26.15 20.30
C THR A 438 -8.86 -27.10 19.12
N PRO A 439 -7.86 -27.92 18.71
CA PRO A 439 -8.04 -28.86 17.61
C PRO A 439 -9.26 -29.81 17.86
N GLY A 440 -10.14 -29.92 16.87
CA GLY A 440 -11.32 -30.80 16.93
C GLY A 440 -12.52 -30.20 17.66
N SER A 441 -12.46 -29.02 18.23
CA SER A 441 -13.61 -28.32 18.79
C SER A 441 -14.67 -28.02 17.71
N PRO A 442 -15.94 -27.83 18.08
CA PRO A 442 -16.99 -27.44 17.13
C PRO A 442 -16.66 -26.14 16.38
N ASP A 443 -16.00 -25.16 17.03
CA ASP A 443 -15.62 -23.90 16.40
C ASP A 443 -14.44 -24.10 15.42
N THR A 444 -13.49 -25.01 15.72
CA THR A 444 -12.43 -25.41 14.77
C THR A 444 -13.01 -26.12 13.55
N VAL A 445 -13.94 -27.04 13.71
CA VAL A 445 -14.60 -27.73 12.59
C VAL A 445 -15.34 -26.71 11.72
N ARG A 446 -16.08 -25.79 12.34
CA ARG A 446 -16.78 -24.71 11.64
C ARG A 446 -15.84 -23.81 10.87
N TYR A 447 -14.73 -23.40 11.47
CA TYR A 447 -13.70 -22.60 10.80
C TYR A 447 -13.17 -23.27 9.53
N LEU A 448 -12.87 -24.59 9.60
CA LEU A 448 -12.35 -25.33 8.44
C LEU A 448 -13.40 -25.43 7.32
N GLU A 449 -14.68 -25.66 7.66
CA GLU A 449 -15.79 -25.64 6.69
C GLU A 449 -15.94 -24.27 6.04
N ASP A 450 -15.97 -23.19 6.83
CA ASP A 450 -16.10 -21.82 6.35
C ASP A 450 -14.91 -21.44 5.45
N ARG A 451 -13.67 -21.86 5.82
CA ARG A 451 -12.48 -21.63 5.00
C ARG A 451 -12.57 -22.34 3.65
N ALA A 452 -12.98 -23.59 3.64
CA ALA A 452 -13.18 -24.33 2.40
C ALA A 452 -14.24 -23.66 1.51
N GLN A 453 -15.37 -23.24 2.10
CA GLN A 453 -16.43 -22.54 1.37
C GLN A 453 -15.98 -21.18 0.85
N ASP A 454 -15.23 -20.40 1.65
CA ASP A 454 -14.66 -19.11 1.20
C ASP A 454 -13.76 -19.31 -0.02
N LEU A 455 -12.96 -20.39 -0.08
CA LEU A 455 -12.12 -20.67 -1.24
C LEU A 455 -12.93 -21.02 -2.50
N VAL A 456 -13.97 -21.82 -2.38
CA VAL A 456 -14.87 -22.15 -3.50
C VAL A 456 -15.57 -20.88 -4.01
N LEU A 457 -16.14 -20.08 -3.11
CA LEU A 457 -16.88 -18.86 -3.46
C LEU A 457 -15.98 -17.71 -3.95
N SER A 458 -14.66 -17.77 -3.72
CA SER A 458 -13.74 -16.74 -4.16
C SER A 458 -12.74 -17.25 -5.19
N ARG A 459 -11.82 -18.14 -4.81
CA ARG A 459 -10.70 -18.59 -5.67
C ARG A 459 -11.19 -19.30 -6.91
N ASP A 460 -12.09 -20.27 -6.75
CA ASP A 460 -12.57 -21.07 -7.88
C ASP A 460 -13.47 -20.23 -8.78
N ALA A 461 -14.35 -19.43 -8.19
CA ALA A 461 -15.24 -18.54 -8.94
C ALA A 461 -14.47 -17.43 -9.68
N LEU A 462 -13.40 -16.85 -9.07
CA LEU A 462 -12.56 -15.87 -9.74
C LEU A 462 -11.72 -16.50 -10.86
N ASN A 463 -11.19 -17.72 -10.65
CA ASN A 463 -10.46 -18.43 -11.71
C ASN A 463 -11.37 -18.70 -12.93
N ALA A 464 -12.63 -19.06 -12.68
CA ALA A 464 -13.60 -19.22 -13.78
C ALA A 464 -13.85 -17.90 -14.55
N LEU A 465 -13.88 -16.76 -13.85
CA LEU A 465 -14.00 -15.44 -14.49
C LEU A 465 -12.74 -15.06 -15.29
N TYR A 466 -11.56 -15.39 -14.78
CA TYR A 466 -10.29 -15.09 -15.48
C TYR A 466 -10.05 -15.99 -16.68
N ASN A 467 -10.47 -17.25 -16.63
CA ASN A 467 -10.35 -18.20 -17.74
C ASN A 467 -11.35 -17.93 -18.90
N GLY A 468 -12.16 -16.89 -18.80
CA GLY A 468 -13.10 -16.51 -19.85
C GLY A 468 -14.32 -17.44 -19.98
N PRO A 469 -15.16 -17.21 -21.02
CA PRO A 469 -16.37 -17.98 -21.28
C PRO A 469 -16.15 -19.46 -21.59
N ASP A 470 -15.01 -19.83 -22.16
CA ASP A 470 -14.70 -21.24 -22.45
C ASP A 470 -14.18 -22.01 -21.23
N GLY A 471 -13.82 -21.30 -20.15
CA GLY A 471 -13.27 -21.85 -18.90
C GLY A 471 -11.87 -22.44 -19.02
N ILE A 472 -11.16 -22.21 -20.14
CA ILE A 472 -9.85 -22.78 -20.43
C ILE A 472 -8.78 -21.68 -20.29
N LYS A 473 -7.86 -21.84 -19.33
CA LYS A 473 -6.76 -20.91 -19.14
C LYS A 473 -5.80 -20.91 -20.34
N GLY A 474 -5.42 -19.72 -20.80
CA GLY A 474 -4.44 -19.53 -21.87
C GLY A 474 -5.06 -19.32 -23.25
N THR A 475 -6.38 -19.10 -23.32
CA THR A 475 -7.10 -18.86 -24.56
C THR A 475 -7.34 -17.37 -24.84
N ASP A 476 -7.84 -17.06 -26.03
CA ASP A 476 -8.02 -15.68 -26.49
C ASP A 476 -9.18 -14.94 -25.80
N ASP A 477 -10.00 -15.62 -24.99
CA ASP A 477 -11.10 -15.04 -24.23
C ASP A 477 -10.82 -14.86 -22.73
N ASP A 478 -9.61 -15.23 -22.26
CA ASP A 478 -9.14 -14.97 -20.89
C ASP A 478 -9.26 -13.48 -20.53
N THR A 479 -9.56 -13.22 -19.26
CA THR A 479 -9.57 -11.88 -18.69
C THR A 479 -8.23 -11.61 -17.99
N ASP A 480 -7.51 -10.57 -18.42
CA ASP A 480 -6.22 -10.18 -17.81
C ASP A 480 -6.38 -9.61 -16.39
N ALA A 481 -7.45 -8.81 -16.19
CA ALA A 481 -7.76 -8.23 -14.89
C ALA A 481 -9.23 -7.85 -14.76
N ILE A 482 -9.71 -7.82 -13.52
CA ILE A 482 -10.99 -7.19 -13.15
C ILE A 482 -10.68 -5.78 -12.63
N LEU A 483 -11.29 -4.76 -13.26
CA LEU A 483 -11.21 -3.36 -12.85
C LEU A 483 -12.37 -3.01 -11.91
N ALA A 484 -12.07 -2.36 -10.79
CA ALA A 484 -13.07 -1.83 -9.87
C ALA A 484 -12.74 -0.41 -9.41
N LEU A 485 -13.73 0.32 -8.90
CA LEU A 485 -13.51 1.61 -8.24
C LEU A 485 -12.93 1.38 -6.84
N GLY A 486 -11.78 1.99 -6.56
CA GLY A 486 -11.14 1.93 -5.24
C GLY A 486 -11.04 0.48 -4.71
N ASN A 487 -11.51 0.25 -3.51
CA ASN A 487 -11.51 -1.07 -2.86
C ASN A 487 -12.86 -1.81 -2.93
N ASN A 488 -13.78 -1.41 -3.83
CA ASN A 488 -15.14 -1.98 -3.89
C ASN A 488 -15.17 -3.48 -4.22
N PHE A 489 -14.11 -4.01 -4.81
CA PHE A 489 -13.99 -5.44 -5.15
C PHE A 489 -12.96 -6.18 -4.26
N ALA A 490 -12.48 -5.58 -3.16
CA ALA A 490 -11.40 -6.14 -2.36
C ALA A 490 -11.73 -7.51 -1.72
N GLY A 491 -13.00 -7.77 -1.37
CA GLY A 491 -13.39 -8.95 -0.59
C GLY A 491 -13.11 -10.29 -1.26
N ALA A 492 -13.47 -10.44 -2.54
CA ALA A 492 -13.29 -11.71 -3.26
C ALA A 492 -11.80 -12.03 -3.50
N PRO A 493 -10.96 -11.09 -4.02
CA PRO A 493 -9.51 -11.30 -4.11
C PRO A 493 -8.84 -11.55 -2.75
N ALA A 494 -9.32 -10.92 -1.66
CA ALA A 494 -8.77 -11.14 -0.33
C ALA A 494 -8.95 -12.58 0.13
N LYS A 495 -10.19 -13.11 0.07
CA LYS A 495 -10.52 -14.50 0.44
C LYS A 495 -9.83 -15.54 -0.45
N ALA A 496 -9.68 -15.22 -1.73
CA ALA A 496 -8.95 -16.04 -2.70
C ALA A 496 -7.42 -16.04 -2.44
N GLY A 497 -6.90 -15.03 -1.76
CA GLY A 497 -5.46 -14.77 -1.64
C GLY A 497 -4.85 -14.18 -2.93
N PHE A 498 -5.64 -13.56 -3.82
CA PHE A 498 -5.24 -13.04 -5.12
C PHE A 498 -4.77 -11.59 -5.07
N PRO A 499 -3.87 -11.16 -5.98
CA PRO A 499 -3.29 -9.82 -5.96
C PRO A 499 -4.24 -8.77 -6.51
N SER A 500 -3.99 -7.52 -6.08
CA SER A 500 -4.64 -6.33 -6.60
C SER A 500 -3.67 -5.15 -6.62
N VAL A 501 -3.74 -4.31 -7.66
CA VAL A 501 -2.97 -3.07 -7.79
C VAL A 501 -3.94 -1.90 -7.99
N THR A 502 -3.93 -0.95 -7.06
CA THR A 502 -4.72 0.27 -7.17
C THR A 502 -3.85 1.45 -7.61
N VAL A 503 -4.42 2.33 -8.43
CA VAL A 503 -3.72 3.48 -9.03
C VAL A 503 -4.66 4.68 -9.10
N PRO A 504 -4.19 5.95 -8.99
CA PRO A 504 -5.05 7.13 -9.09
C PRO A 504 -5.93 7.10 -10.35
N GLY A 505 -7.25 7.20 -10.16
CA GLY A 505 -8.27 7.14 -11.21
C GLY A 505 -8.92 8.49 -11.52
N GLY A 506 -8.63 9.51 -10.72
CA GLY A 506 -9.16 10.87 -10.87
C GLY A 506 -9.61 11.49 -9.57
N PHE A 507 -10.30 12.61 -9.69
CA PHE A 507 -10.85 13.38 -8.57
C PHE A 507 -12.36 13.55 -8.74
N ILE A 508 -13.07 13.55 -7.63
CA ILE A 508 -14.51 13.85 -7.57
C ILE A 508 -14.78 14.98 -6.58
N VAL A 509 -15.88 15.67 -6.77
CA VAL A 509 -16.43 16.64 -5.80
C VAL A 509 -17.52 15.94 -5.00
N ALA A 510 -17.65 16.29 -3.71
CA ALA A 510 -18.70 15.76 -2.84
C ALA A 510 -20.09 16.00 -3.45
N GLY A 511 -20.89 14.96 -3.47
CA GLY A 511 -22.26 14.96 -3.96
C GLY A 511 -23.28 14.69 -2.85
N PRO A 512 -24.56 14.58 -3.18
CA PRO A 512 -25.58 14.22 -2.20
C PRO A 512 -25.24 12.92 -1.45
N GLY A 513 -25.26 12.98 -0.12
CA GLY A 513 -24.91 11.86 0.75
C GLY A 513 -23.42 11.76 1.15
N ASP A 514 -22.54 12.51 0.49
CA ASP A 514 -21.16 12.64 0.94
C ASP A 514 -21.05 13.58 2.18
N PRO A 515 -19.99 13.44 3.00
CA PRO A 515 -19.68 14.42 4.04
C PRO A 515 -19.42 15.83 3.44
N PRO A 516 -19.47 16.91 4.24
CA PRO A 516 -19.25 18.27 3.77
C PRO A 516 -17.75 18.57 3.53
N ILE A 517 -17.16 17.84 2.60
CA ILE A 517 -15.76 17.92 2.19
C ILE A 517 -15.51 19.20 1.40
N ASN A 518 -14.41 19.88 1.68
CA ASN A 518 -13.97 21.04 0.93
C ASN A 518 -13.10 20.64 -0.28
N GLY A 519 -13.57 21.00 -1.47
CA GLY A 519 -12.84 20.75 -2.72
C GLY A 519 -12.93 19.30 -3.23
N PRO A 520 -12.20 19.02 -4.31
CA PRO A 520 -12.15 17.68 -4.90
C PRO A 520 -11.27 16.75 -4.06
N PHE A 521 -11.63 15.47 -4.02
CA PHE A 521 -10.88 14.42 -3.36
C PHE A 521 -10.67 13.22 -4.30
N PRO A 522 -9.58 12.45 -4.10
CA PRO A 522 -9.19 11.42 -5.06
C PRO A 522 -10.09 10.20 -5.02
N GLN A 523 -10.11 9.51 -6.16
CA GLN A 523 -10.56 8.13 -6.31
C GLN A 523 -9.52 7.35 -7.09
N THR A 524 -9.36 6.07 -6.77
CA THR A 524 -8.50 5.16 -7.52
C THR A 524 -9.31 4.16 -8.33
N VAL A 525 -8.66 3.52 -9.29
CA VAL A 525 -9.14 2.30 -9.95
C VAL A 525 -8.20 1.15 -9.60
N THR A 526 -8.76 -0.05 -9.41
CA THR A 526 -8.02 -1.21 -8.94
C THR A 526 -8.10 -2.33 -9.97
N PHE A 527 -6.95 -2.84 -10.37
CA PHE A 527 -6.81 -4.03 -11.20
C PHE A 527 -6.56 -5.24 -10.31
N SER A 528 -7.44 -6.23 -10.34
CA SER A 528 -7.31 -7.50 -9.61
C SER A 528 -7.11 -8.64 -10.60
N GLY A 529 -6.22 -9.57 -10.29
CA GLY A 529 -5.87 -10.69 -11.18
C GLY A 529 -5.73 -12.02 -10.44
N PRO A 530 -5.49 -13.14 -11.15
CA PRO A 530 -5.25 -14.44 -10.53
C PRO A 530 -3.95 -14.45 -9.70
N ALA A 531 -3.75 -15.50 -8.90
CA ALA A 531 -2.54 -15.65 -8.08
C ALA A 531 -1.26 -15.48 -8.90
N PHE A 532 -0.29 -14.75 -8.35
CA PHE A 532 1.03 -14.47 -8.96
C PHE A 532 0.97 -13.71 -10.28
N SER A 533 -0.10 -12.94 -10.51
CA SER A 533 -0.24 -12.06 -11.69
C SER A 533 0.27 -10.63 -11.44
N GLU A 534 0.97 -10.36 -10.35
CA GLU A 534 1.55 -9.05 -10.06
C GLU A 534 2.32 -8.44 -11.24
N PRO A 535 3.14 -9.21 -12.02
CA PRO A 535 3.80 -8.70 -13.22
C PRO A 535 2.83 -8.08 -14.21
N ARG A 536 1.71 -8.76 -14.49
CA ARG A 536 0.68 -8.29 -15.42
C ARG A 536 -0.07 -7.09 -14.87
N LEU A 537 -0.46 -7.13 -13.59
CA LEU A 537 -1.19 -6.05 -12.94
C LEU A 537 -0.36 -4.77 -12.83
N ILE A 538 0.94 -4.88 -12.51
CA ILE A 538 1.89 -3.76 -12.51
C ILE A 538 1.99 -3.14 -13.91
N ALA A 539 2.11 -3.97 -14.95
CA ALA A 539 2.17 -3.48 -16.33
C ALA A 539 0.90 -2.70 -16.72
N LEU A 540 -0.29 -3.23 -16.40
CA LEU A 540 -1.57 -2.57 -16.68
C LEU A 540 -1.71 -1.25 -15.90
N ALA A 541 -1.42 -1.27 -14.60
CA ALA A 541 -1.48 -0.10 -13.73
C ALA A 541 -0.47 0.98 -14.18
N TYR A 542 0.75 0.59 -14.55
CA TYR A 542 1.76 1.51 -15.07
C TYR A 542 1.31 2.15 -16.39
N ALA A 543 0.79 1.36 -17.34
CA ALA A 543 0.30 1.91 -18.60
C ALA A 543 -0.86 2.90 -18.37
N PHE A 544 -1.77 2.59 -17.43
CA PHE A 544 -2.86 3.49 -17.05
C PHE A 544 -2.34 4.78 -16.40
N GLU A 545 -1.41 4.67 -15.43
CA GLU A 545 -0.75 5.81 -14.79
C GLU A 545 -0.06 6.71 -15.82
N GLN A 546 0.70 6.14 -16.78
CA GLN A 546 1.40 6.90 -17.81
C GLN A 546 0.43 7.60 -18.77
N ALA A 547 -0.72 7.01 -19.04
CA ALA A 547 -1.74 7.60 -19.92
C ALA A 547 -2.53 8.74 -19.24
N THR A 548 -2.65 8.73 -17.91
CA THR A 548 -3.58 9.62 -17.18
C THR A 548 -2.90 10.68 -16.33
N LYS A 549 -1.83 10.33 -15.63
CA LYS A 549 -1.12 11.23 -14.69
C LYS A 549 -2.06 11.89 -13.66
N TYR A 550 -3.02 11.13 -13.12
CA TYR A 550 -4.06 11.67 -12.25
C TYR A 550 -3.61 12.01 -10.82
N ARG A 551 -2.38 11.68 -10.44
CA ARG A 551 -1.85 12.07 -9.12
C ARG A 551 -1.71 13.58 -9.02
N VAL A 552 -2.27 14.18 -7.95
CA VAL A 552 -2.10 15.60 -7.57
C VAL A 552 -1.78 15.65 -6.08
N PRO A 553 -0.70 16.31 -5.65
CA PRO A 553 -0.39 16.44 -4.22
C PRO A 553 -1.41 17.28 -3.47
N PRO A 554 -1.64 17.03 -2.17
CA PRO A 554 -2.58 17.79 -1.37
C PRO A 554 -2.07 19.22 -1.09
N ALA A 555 -2.97 20.20 -1.16
CA ALA A 555 -2.62 21.61 -0.93
C ALA A 555 -2.32 21.92 0.55
N SER A 556 -2.77 21.08 1.50
CA SER A 556 -2.54 21.27 2.94
C SER A 556 -1.10 21.03 3.39
N THR A 557 -0.28 20.36 2.55
CA THR A 557 1.12 20.02 2.84
C THR A 557 2.07 20.52 1.74
N PRO A 558 2.11 21.84 1.49
CA PRO A 558 2.92 22.44 0.42
C PRO A 558 4.43 22.23 0.65
N ALA A 559 5.24 22.62 -0.34
CA ALA A 559 6.69 22.59 -0.21
C ALA A 559 7.15 23.53 0.92
N LEU A 560 8.13 23.07 1.71
CA LEU A 560 8.79 23.88 2.73
C LEU A 560 10.06 24.55 2.18
N PRO A 561 10.52 25.67 2.78
CA PRO A 561 11.79 26.29 2.43
C PRO A 561 12.95 25.27 2.52
N GLY A 562 13.80 25.24 1.50
CA GLY A 562 14.99 24.37 1.45
C GLY A 562 14.76 22.95 0.91
N GLU A 563 13.52 22.58 0.52
CA GLU A 563 13.19 21.29 -0.11
C GLU A 563 13.63 21.20 -1.59
N VAL A 564 13.92 22.32 -2.20
CA VAL A 564 14.61 22.38 -3.49
C VAL A 564 16.09 22.53 -3.25
N VAL A 565 16.88 21.53 -3.64
CA VAL A 565 18.34 21.51 -3.43
C VAL A 565 19.04 21.51 -4.79
N ARG A 566 19.99 22.43 -4.96
CA ARG A 566 20.84 22.51 -6.16
C ARG A 566 22.27 22.12 -5.81
N ALA A 567 23.00 21.59 -6.77
CA ALA A 567 24.42 21.25 -6.58
C ALA A 567 25.26 22.49 -6.19
N SER A 568 24.84 23.71 -6.59
CA SER A 568 25.45 24.98 -6.19
C SER A 568 25.30 25.34 -4.71
N ASP A 569 24.31 24.79 -4.02
CA ASP A 569 23.97 25.15 -2.62
C ASP A 569 24.90 24.50 -1.58
N ARG A 570 26.00 23.89 -2.03
CA ARG A 570 27.02 23.22 -1.20
C ARG A 570 28.22 24.10 -0.81
N ARG A 571 28.22 25.36 -1.19
CA ARG A 571 29.33 26.27 -0.87
C ARG A 571 29.21 26.88 0.51
#